data_b92dad639c1fc0ee8f3f9adcb91c073d
#
_entry.id   b92dad639c1fc0ee8f3f9adcb91c073d
#
_cell.length_a   1.000
_cell.length_b   1.000
_cell.length_c   1.000
_cell.angle_alpha   90.00
_cell.angle_beta   90.00
_cell.angle_gamma   90.00
#
_symmetry.space_group_name_H-M   'P 1'
#
loop_
_entity.id
_entity.type
_entity.pdbx_description
1 polymer ?
#
loop_
_entity_poly.entity_id
_entity_poly.type
_entity_poly.pdbx_seq_one_letter_code
_entity_poly.pdbx_strand_id
1 'polypeptide(L)'
;MIFLLEYSKVIKMTMKKVLGCIRKADEEFNLIQDGDKVCVGVSGGKDSMLLLYCLSLYKKFATVKFDVIGVHIEMGFPNMDFSEADAFCKKIGIELYHEPSDVYEILKLNKTDDGRLQCSLCSKFKKALVIDGAKKYRCNKVAFAHHGDDAVETLFMNMIYGGKIATFTPKTVFNKN
;
A
#
# COMPACT_ATOMS: atom_id res chain seq x y z
N MET A 1 -26.57 24.60 -1.22
CA MET A 1 -25.97 24.48 0.12
C MET A 1 -26.31 23.17 0.84
N ILE A 2 -27.48 22.56 0.64
CA ILE A 2 -27.89 21.27 1.24
C ILE A 2 -27.12 20.08 0.67
N PHE A 3 -26.84 20.05 -0.62
CA PHE A 3 -26.09 18.96 -1.29
C PHE A 3 -24.65 18.75 -0.77
N LEU A 4 -23.95 19.82 -0.42
CA LEU A 4 -22.59 19.75 0.12
C LEU A 4 -22.55 19.20 1.56
N LEU A 5 -23.60 19.42 2.33
CA LEU A 5 -23.72 18.90 3.70
C LEU A 5 -24.01 17.39 3.72
N GLU A 6 -24.85 16.90 2.80
CA GLU A 6 -25.11 15.46 2.67
C GLU A 6 -23.88 14.70 2.16
N TYR A 7 -23.16 15.24 1.17
CA TYR A 7 -21.93 14.64 0.66
C TYR A 7 -20.86 14.54 1.74
N SER A 8 -20.66 15.59 2.54
CA SER A 8 -19.76 15.59 3.70
C SER A 8 -20.15 14.54 4.76
N LYS A 9 -21.45 14.33 4.98
CA LYS A 9 -21.96 13.35 5.96
C LYS A 9 -21.78 11.91 5.47
N VAL A 10 -21.97 11.64 4.18
CA VAL A 10 -21.75 10.34 3.54
C VAL A 10 -20.25 9.99 3.57
N ILE A 11 -19.36 10.91 3.22
CA ILE A 11 -17.90 10.71 3.29
C ILE A 11 -17.47 10.39 4.72
N LYS A 12 -17.96 11.14 5.72
CA LYS A 12 -17.64 10.86 7.13
C LYS A 12 -18.13 9.50 7.60
N MET A 13 -19.31 9.06 7.15
CA MET A 13 -19.82 7.71 7.47
C MET A 13 -18.99 6.62 6.82
N THR A 14 -18.55 6.79 5.58
CA THR A 14 -17.69 5.84 4.87
C THR A 14 -16.33 5.75 5.54
N MET A 15 -15.71 6.87 5.89
CA MET A 15 -14.42 6.88 6.61
C MET A 15 -14.49 6.19 7.97
N LYS A 16 -15.56 6.39 8.74
CA LYS A 16 -15.75 5.66 10.01
C LYS A 16 -15.79 4.15 9.80
N LYS A 17 -16.46 3.67 8.74
CA LYS A 17 -16.48 2.23 8.42
C LYS A 17 -15.10 1.71 8.08
N VAL A 18 -14.36 2.40 7.21
CA VAL A 18 -13.00 2.00 6.82
C VAL A 18 -12.06 1.95 8.03
N LEU A 19 -12.07 2.99 8.87
CA LEU A 19 -11.28 3.03 10.09
C LEU A 19 -11.68 1.93 11.09
N GLY A 20 -12.97 1.61 11.17
CA GLY A 20 -13.48 0.47 11.95
C GLY A 20 -12.96 -0.87 11.45
N CYS A 21 -12.89 -1.06 10.12
CA CYS A 21 -12.30 -2.27 9.53
C CYS A 21 -10.79 -2.37 9.80
N ILE A 22 -10.06 -1.25 9.69
CA ILE A 22 -8.62 -1.21 10.01
C ILE A 22 -8.39 -1.58 11.46
N ARG A 23 -9.13 -0.97 12.39
CA ARG A 23 -9.03 -1.29 13.82
C ARG A 23 -9.33 -2.76 14.09
N LYS A 24 -10.41 -3.29 13.51
CA LYS A 24 -10.76 -4.71 13.67
C LYS A 24 -9.65 -5.63 13.15
N ALA A 25 -9.09 -5.33 11.99
CA ALA A 25 -7.99 -6.11 11.43
C ALA A 25 -6.73 -6.03 12.29
N ASP A 26 -6.41 -4.83 12.82
CA ASP A 26 -5.29 -4.66 13.72
C ASP A 26 -5.45 -5.48 15.00
N GLU A 27 -6.62 -5.40 15.65
CA GLU A 27 -6.95 -6.17 16.86
C GLU A 27 -6.93 -7.69 16.59
N GLU A 28 -7.49 -8.16 15.47
CA GLU A 28 -7.59 -9.57 15.13
C GLU A 28 -6.24 -10.20 14.78
N PHE A 29 -5.42 -9.50 13.99
CA PHE A 29 -4.15 -10.01 13.50
C PHE A 29 -2.93 -9.48 14.25
N ASN A 30 -3.12 -8.63 15.25
CA ASN A 30 -2.04 -7.97 15.99
C ASN A 30 -1.01 -7.36 15.03
N LEU A 31 -1.49 -6.43 14.17
CA LEU A 31 -0.68 -5.88 13.09
C LEU A 31 0.28 -4.81 13.57
N ILE A 32 -0.17 -3.93 14.48
CA ILE A 32 0.57 -2.75 14.94
C ILE A 32 0.78 -2.83 16.45
N GLN A 33 2.01 -2.60 16.89
CA GLN A 33 2.41 -2.62 18.28
C GLN A 33 2.97 -1.26 18.70
N ASP A 34 3.10 -1.07 20.02
CA ASP A 34 3.67 0.17 20.54
C ASP A 34 5.13 0.35 20.06
N GLY A 35 5.44 1.54 19.58
CA GLY A 35 6.75 1.87 19.02
C GLY A 35 6.98 1.43 17.56
N ASP A 36 5.99 0.82 16.90
CA ASP A 36 6.13 0.44 15.48
C ASP A 36 6.29 1.66 14.57
N LYS A 37 7.03 1.47 13.49
CA LYS A 37 7.10 2.40 12.36
C LYS A 37 6.64 1.68 11.10
N VAL A 38 5.49 2.11 10.58
CA VAL A 38 4.81 1.49 9.44
C VAL A 38 5.19 2.22 8.16
N CYS A 39 5.73 1.50 7.19
CA CYS A 39 5.95 1.96 5.83
C CYS A 39 4.75 1.57 4.96
N VAL A 40 4.10 2.53 4.33
CA VAL A 40 3.06 2.26 3.32
C VAL A 40 3.68 2.35 1.94
N GLY A 41 3.54 1.28 1.14
CA GLY A 41 3.91 1.31 -0.28
C GLY A 41 2.91 2.15 -1.07
N VAL A 42 3.35 3.32 -1.55
CA VAL A 42 2.53 4.28 -2.28
C VAL A 42 2.71 4.09 -3.78
N SER A 43 1.63 3.74 -4.47
CA SER A 43 1.61 3.59 -5.93
C SER A 43 1.11 4.84 -6.67
N GLY A 44 0.63 5.84 -5.95
CA GLY A 44 -0.12 6.97 -6.52
C GLY A 44 -1.60 6.65 -6.80
N GLY A 45 -2.00 5.38 -6.76
CA GLY A 45 -3.40 4.98 -6.92
C GLY A 45 -4.24 5.25 -5.66
N LYS A 46 -5.56 5.35 -5.86
CA LYS A 46 -6.56 5.68 -4.82
C LYS A 46 -6.43 4.82 -3.55
N ASP A 47 -6.17 3.52 -3.70
CA ASP A 47 -6.18 2.58 -2.58
C ASP A 47 -4.96 2.76 -1.68
N SER A 48 -3.77 2.97 -2.26
CA SER A 48 -2.54 3.24 -1.51
C SER A 48 -2.60 4.59 -0.78
N MET A 49 -3.17 5.60 -1.42
CA MET A 49 -3.38 6.92 -0.81
C MET A 49 -4.43 6.86 0.31
N LEU A 50 -5.51 6.09 0.10
CA LEU A 50 -6.54 5.86 1.12
C LEU A 50 -5.97 5.13 2.33
N LEU A 51 -5.17 4.08 2.13
CA LEU A 51 -4.53 3.35 3.23
C LEU A 51 -3.61 4.28 4.04
N LEU A 52 -2.77 5.06 3.35
CA LEU A 52 -1.88 6.03 3.99
C LEU A 52 -2.66 7.04 4.83
N TYR A 53 -3.74 7.60 4.28
CA TYR A 53 -4.62 8.52 4.98
C TYR A 53 -5.29 7.88 6.19
N CYS A 54 -5.84 6.68 6.01
CA CYS A 54 -6.49 5.97 7.10
C CYS A 54 -5.53 5.65 8.25
N LEU A 55 -4.30 5.23 7.96
CA LEU A 55 -3.29 5.00 9.00
C LEU A 55 -2.86 6.30 9.69
N SER A 56 -2.78 7.41 8.96
CA SER A 56 -2.52 8.74 9.54
C SER A 56 -3.61 9.19 10.52
N LEU A 57 -4.85 8.81 10.26
CA LEU A 57 -5.97 9.05 11.15
C LEU A 57 -5.99 8.06 12.31
N TYR A 58 -5.78 6.77 12.04
CA TYR A 58 -5.78 5.70 13.03
C TYR A 58 -4.74 5.94 14.12
N LYS A 59 -3.54 6.39 13.74
CA LYS A 59 -2.49 6.81 14.66
C LYS A 59 -2.97 7.77 15.77
N LYS A 60 -4.01 8.58 15.50
CA LYS A 60 -4.49 9.61 16.46
C LYS A 60 -5.38 9.05 17.56
N PHE A 61 -5.94 7.85 17.39
CA PHE A 61 -6.87 7.25 18.36
C PHE A 61 -6.62 5.75 18.62
N ALA A 62 -5.55 5.19 18.04
CA ALA A 62 -5.10 3.85 18.36
C ALA A 62 -4.68 3.74 19.83
N THR A 63 -4.81 2.57 20.40
CA THR A 63 -4.40 2.28 21.79
C THR A 63 -2.88 2.26 21.97
N VAL A 64 -2.14 2.09 20.90
CA VAL A 64 -0.68 2.06 20.83
C VAL A 64 -0.13 3.25 20.06
N LYS A 65 1.10 3.66 20.35
CA LYS A 65 1.79 4.74 19.62
C LYS A 65 2.61 4.13 18.53
N PHE A 66 2.45 4.60 17.30
CA PHE A 66 3.23 4.18 16.14
C PHE A 66 3.42 5.31 15.15
N ASP A 67 4.40 5.17 14.28
CA ASP A 67 4.68 6.11 13.21
C ASP A 67 4.31 5.55 11.84
N VAL A 68 3.99 6.45 10.90
CA VAL A 68 3.62 6.10 9.52
C VAL A 68 4.41 6.97 8.55
N ILE A 69 4.99 6.34 7.54
CA ILE A 69 5.58 7.02 6.39
C ILE A 69 5.06 6.38 5.09
N GLY A 70 5.14 7.13 4.00
CA GLY A 70 4.95 6.61 2.65
C GLY A 70 6.29 6.36 1.96
N VAL A 71 6.37 5.29 1.16
CA VAL A 71 7.48 5.06 0.23
C VAL A 71 6.92 4.81 -1.15
N HIS A 72 7.31 5.65 -2.09
CA HIS A 72 7.04 5.52 -3.51
C HIS A 72 8.29 5.04 -4.24
N ILE A 73 8.14 4.05 -5.12
CA ILE A 73 9.22 3.60 -6.00
C ILE A 73 9.07 4.26 -7.36
N GLU A 74 10.03 5.06 -7.75
CA GLU A 74 10.12 5.65 -9.08
C GLU A 74 10.56 4.58 -10.07
N MET A 75 9.57 3.95 -10.71
CA MET A 75 9.80 2.80 -11.59
C MET A 75 10.47 3.15 -12.91
N GLY A 76 10.67 4.44 -13.22
CA GLY A 76 11.27 4.92 -14.47
C GLY A 76 10.32 4.96 -15.67
N PHE A 77 9.02 4.73 -15.49
CA PHE A 77 8.05 4.89 -16.57
C PHE A 77 7.91 6.37 -16.97
N PRO A 78 7.77 6.66 -18.28
CA PRO A 78 7.60 8.04 -18.74
C PRO A 78 6.27 8.65 -18.25
N ASN A 79 6.25 9.97 -18.11
CA ASN A 79 5.06 10.77 -17.80
C ASN A 79 4.36 10.42 -16.47
N MET A 80 5.09 9.96 -15.45
CA MET A 80 4.55 9.79 -14.11
C MET A 80 4.73 11.07 -13.31
N ASP A 81 3.63 11.60 -12.79
CA ASP A 81 3.61 12.78 -11.92
C ASP A 81 3.03 12.39 -10.55
N PHE A 82 3.77 12.69 -9.49
CA PHE A 82 3.39 12.41 -8.09
C PHE A 82 3.17 13.68 -7.27
N SER A 83 3.17 14.85 -7.91
CA SER A 83 3.01 16.15 -7.23
C SER A 83 1.71 16.23 -6.40
N GLU A 84 0.61 15.64 -6.87
CA GLU A 84 -0.63 15.57 -6.11
C GLU A 84 -0.51 14.69 -4.88
N ALA A 85 0.22 13.56 -4.98
CA ALA A 85 0.45 12.66 -3.86
C ALA A 85 1.34 13.34 -2.80
N ASP A 86 2.37 14.06 -3.22
CA ASP A 86 3.26 14.85 -2.34
C ASP A 86 2.49 15.94 -1.62
N ALA A 87 1.70 16.73 -2.35
CA ALA A 87 0.86 17.78 -1.79
C ALA A 87 -0.15 17.21 -0.76
N PHE A 88 -0.74 16.06 -1.07
CA PHE A 88 -1.64 15.39 -0.15
C PHE A 88 -0.94 14.88 1.10
N CYS A 89 0.21 14.21 0.96
CA CYS A 89 1.01 13.71 2.08
C CYS A 89 1.45 14.85 3.00
N LYS A 90 1.91 15.96 2.43
CA LYS A 90 2.23 17.18 3.17
C LYS A 90 1.02 17.71 3.95
N LYS A 91 -0.16 17.74 3.33
CA LYS A 91 -1.41 18.19 3.96
C LYS A 91 -1.82 17.32 5.15
N ILE A 92 -1.60 16.01 5.10
CA ILE A 92 -1.95 15.09 6.19
C ILE A 92 -0.82 14.90 7.21
N GLY A 93 0.34 15.53 7.00
CA GLY A 93 1.50 15.49 7.90
C GLY A 93 2.23 14.14 7.87
N ILE A 94 2.29 13.49 6.71
CA ILE A 94 3.00 12.22 6.49
C ILE A 94 4.18 12.48 5.54
N GLU A 95 5.35 11.97 5.88
CA GLU A 95 6.52 11.99 4.99
C GLU A 95 6.34 10.97 3.87
N LEU A 96 6.48 11.41 2.62
CA LEU A 96 6.53 10.55 1.44
C LEU A 96 7.94 10.58 0.87
N TYR A 97 8.58 9.41 0.84
CA TYR A 97 9.91 9.23 0.29
C TYR A 97 9.83 8.65 -1.12
N HIS A 98 10.63 9.16 -2.03
CA HIS A 98 10.78 8.68 -3.40
C HIS A 98 12.08 7.90 -3.52
N GLU A 99 11.99 6.65 -3.96
CA GLU A 99 13.13 5.77 -4.18
C GLU A 99 13.30 5.54 -5.68
N PRO A 100 14.39 6.03 -6.29
CA PRO A 100 14.67 5.80 -7.69
C PRO A 100 14.95 4.32 -7.96
N SER A 101 14.57 3.84 -9.13
CA SER A 101 14.87 2.48 -9.56
C SER A 101 14.95 2.33 -11.07
N ASP A 102 15.72 1.34 -11.54
CA ASP A 102 15.88 0.98 -12.94
C ASP A 102 14.90 -0.12 -13.39
N VAL A 103 13.78 -0.29 -12.68
CA VAL A 103 12.86 -1.41 -12.94
C VAL A 103 12.31 -1.36 -14.35
N TYR A 104 11.98 -0.19 -14.89
CA TYR A 104 11.49 -0.06 -16.26
C TYR A 104 12.52 -0.54 -17.28
N GLU A 105 13.80 -0.20 -17.11
CA GLU A 105 14.88 -0.68 -17.97
C GLU A 105 15.03 -2.20 -17.90
N ILE A 106 15.01 -2.75 -16.68
CA ILE A 106 15.05 -4.21 -16.46
C ILE A 106 13.86 -4.91 -17.14
N LEU A 107 12.66 -4.33 -17.05
CA LEU A 107 11.48 -4.89 -17.70
C LEU A 107 11.56 -4.83 -19.22
N LYS A 108 12.17 -3.79 -19.80
CA LYS A 108 12.40 -3.70 -21.25
C LYS A 108 13.33 -4.79 -21.77
N LEU A 109 14.34 -5.15 -20.96
CA LEU A 109 15.27 -6.24 -21.30
C LEU A 109 14.65 -7.64 -21.13
N ASN A 110 13.59 -7.76 -20.33
CA ASN A 110 12.93 -9.03 -20.00
C ASN A 110 11.47 -9.04 -20.49
N LYS A 111 11.25 -8.64 -21.74
CA LYS A 111 9.91 -8.72 -22.34
C LYS A 111 9.53 -10.18 -22.58
N THR A 112 8.23 -10.42 -22.68
CA THR A 112 7.68 -11.68 -23.17
C THR A 112 7.92 -11.83 -24.67
N ASP A 113 7.78 -13.03 -25.21
CA ASP A 113 8.00 -13.32 -26.65
C ASP A 113 7.09 -12.46 -27.57
N ASP A 114 5.92 -12.04 -27.06
CA ASP A 114 5.00 -11.11 -27.73
C ASP A 114 5.34 -9.62 -27.51
N GLY A 115 6.49 -9.31 -26.91
CA GLY A 115 7.02 -7.97 -26.72
C GLY A 115 6.41 -7.18 -25.55
N ARG A 116 5.57 -7.80 -24.72
CA ARG A 116 4.93 -7.16 -23.55
C ARG A 116 5.84 -7.13 -22.34
N LEU A 117 5.65 -6.12 -21.51
CA LEU A 117 6.31 -6.06 -20.19
C LEU A 117 5.68 -7.08 -19.22
N GLN A 118 6.50 -7.76 -18.45
CA GLN A 118 6.05 -8.76 -17.48
C GLN A 118 5.50 -8.11 -16.21
N CYS A 119 4.16 -8.01 -16.10
CA CYS A 119 3.49 -7.42 -14.91
C CYS A 119 3.83 -8.15 -13.60
N SER A 120 3.98 -9.46 -13.64
CA SER A 120 4.36 -10.26 -12.47
C SER A 120 5.75 -9.91 -11.95
N LEU A 121 6.71 -9.70 -12.86
CA LEU A 121 8.07 -9.30 -12.54
C LEU A 121 8.10 -7.86 -11.99
N CYS A 122 7.36 -6.95 -12.63
CA CYS A 122 7.18 -5.58 -12.16
C CYS A 122 6.65 -5.53 -10.71
N SER A 123 5.61 -6.31 -10.41
CA SER A 123 5.02 -6.38 -9.07
C SER A 123 6.00 -6.92 -8.03
N LYS A 124 6.81 -7.93 -8.38
CA LYS A 124 7.83 -8.49 -7.48
C LYS A 124 8.91 -7.47 -7.15
N PHE A 125 9.46 -6.79 -8.16
CA PHE A 125 10.46 -5.74 -7.95
C PHE A 125 9.91 -4.59 -7.09
N LYS A 126 8.71 -4.12 -7.41
CA LYS A 126 8.09 -3.04 -6.64
C LYS A 126 7.94 -3.40 -5.16
N LYS A 127 7.47 -4.62 -4.86
CA LYS A 127 7.34 -5.07 -3.47
C LYS A 127 8.69 -5.17 -2.76
N ALA A 128 9.71 -5.73 -3.44
CA ALA A 128 11.06 -5.84 -2.88
C ALA A 128 11.65 -4.46 -2.56
N LEU A 129 11.57 -3.53 -3.50
CA LEU A 129 12.08 -2.17 -3.33
C LEU A 129 11.36 -1.37 -2.23
N VAL A 130 10.05 -1.55 -2.08
CA VAL A 130 9.32 -0.95 -0.94
C VAL A 130 9.81 -1.51 0.39
N ILE A 131 10.09 -2.82 0.46
CA ILE A 131 10.65 -3.45 1.67
C ILE A 131 12.06 -2.92 1.97
N ASP A 132 12.89 -2.73 0.94
CA ASP A 132 14.23 -2.18 1.12
C ASP A 132 14.19 -0.70 1.50
N GLY A 133 13.29 0.09 0.91
CA GLY A 133 12.99 1.45 1.36
C GLY A 133 12.53 1.49 2.83
N ALA A 134 11.66 0.56 3.23
CA ALA A 134 11.22 0.46 4.62
C ALA A 134 12.40 0.21 5.58
N LYS A 135 13.32 -0.67 5.22
CA LYS A 135 14.55 -0.91 6.01
C LYS A 135 15.43 0.33 6.08
N LYS A 136 15.64 1.03 4.95
CA LYS A 136 16.41 2.27 4.85
C LYS A 136 15.87 3.33 5.81
N TYR A 137 14.56 3.47 5.90
CA TYR A 137 13.89 4.41 6.80
C TYR A 137 13.57 3.85 8.19
N ARG A 138 14.18 2.71 8.54
CA ARG A 138 14.04 2.06 9.86
C ARG A 138 12.60 1.72 10.22
N CYS A 139 11.81 1.33 9.23
CA CYS A 139 10.47 0.78 9.47
C CYS A 139 10.56 -0.71 9.78
N ASN A 140 9.76 -1.18 10.72
CA ASN A 140 9.67 -2.59 11.08
C ASN A 140 8.37 -3.25 10.59
N LYS A 141 7.48 -2.47 9.98
CA LYS A 141 6.25 -2.94 9.35
C LYS A 141 6.13 -2.35 7.95
N VAL A 142 5.58 -3.15 7.02
CA VAL A 142 5.24 -2.70 5.67
C VAL A 142 3.78 -3.00 5.40
N ALA A 143 3.05 -2.02 4.92
CA ALA A 143 1.64 -2.14 4.54
C ALA A 143 1.45 -1.88 3.05
N PHE A 144 0.72 -2.78 2.40
CA PHE A 144 0.26 -2.63 1.02
C PHE A 144 -1.25 -2.55 0.98
N ALA A 145 -1.79 -1.72 0.09
CA ALA A 145 -3.21 -1.46 -0.01
C ALA A 145 -3.96 -2.53 -0.82
N HIS A 146 -3.76 -3.80 -0.46
CA HIS A 146 -4.60 -4.87 -0.98
C HIS A 146 -5.92 -4.92 -0.19
N HIS A 147 -7.01 -5.24 -0.88
CA HIS A 147 -8.34 -5.35 -0.28
C HIS A 147 -8.98 -6.73 -0.56
N GLY A 148 -10.21 -6.93 -0.06
CA GLY A 148 -10.87 -8.23 -0.17
C GLY A 148 -11.06 -8.71 -1.60
N ASP A 149 -11.35 -7.80 -2.53
CA ASP A 149 -11.54 -8.16 -3.96
C ASP A 149 -10.23 -8.67 -4.57
N ASP A 150 -9.06 -8.08 -4.24
CA ASP A 150 -7.76 -8.60 -4.68
C ASP A 150 -7.52 -10.03 -4.20
N ALA A 151 -7.98 -10.36 -2.98
CA ALA A 151 -7.85 -11.71 -2.43
C ALA A 151 -8.74 -12.71 -3.18
N VAL A 152 -9.95 -12.31 -3.52
CA VAL A 152 -10.90 -13.12 -4.31
C VAL A 152 -10.37 -13.31 -5.73
N GLU A 153 -9.96 -12.26 -6.39
CA GLU A 153 -9.35 -12.33 -7.73
C GLU A 153 -8.11 -13.23 -7.73
N THR A 154 -7.23 -13.10 -6.75
CA THR A 154 -6.04 -13.95 -6.61
C THR A 154 -6.43 -15.41 -6.40
N LEU A 155 -7.47 -15.70 -5.61
CA LEU A 155 -7.98 -17.06 -5.42
C LEU A 155 -8.44 -17.66 -6.76
N PHE A 156 -9.28 -16.93 -7.51
CA PHE A 156 -9.76 -17.42 -8.82
C PHE A 156 -8.63 -17.58 -9.82
N MET A 157 -7.71 -16.65 -9.89
CA MET A 157 -6.55 -16.79 -10.79
C MET A 157 -5.69 -18.01 -10.44
N ASN A 158 -5.46 -18.27 -9.15
CA ASN A 158 -4.73 -19.45 -8.70
C ASN A 158 -5.48 -20.76 -9.02
N MET A 159 -6.79 -20.77 -8.89
CA MET A 159 -7.62 -21.93 -9.24
C MET A 159 -7.60 -22.22 -10.76
N ILE A 160 -7.79 -21.18 -11.58
CA ILE A 160 -7.93 -21.33 -13.04
C ILE A 160 -6.59 -21.60 -13.71
N TYR A 161 -5.55 -20.84 -13.37
CA TYR A 161 -4.25 -20.90 -14.05
C TYR A 161 -3.19 -21.71 -13.29
N GLY A 162 -3.30 -21.80 -11.98
CA GLY A 162 -2.32 -22.47 -11.14
C GLY A 162 -2.74 -23.82 -10.59
N GLY A 163 -4.00 -24.24 -10.75
CA GLY A 163 -4.55 -25.46 -10.17
C GLY A 163 -4.45 -25.51 -8.63
N LYS A 164 -4.44 -24.33 -7.97
CA LYS A 164 -4.21 -24.21 -6.52
C LYS A 164 -5.34 -23.42 -5.87
N ILE A 165 -5.83 -23.90 -4.73
CA ILE A 165 -6.76 -23.17 -3.88
C ILE A 165 -5.92 -22.38 -2.87
N ALA A 166 -5.52 -21.16 -3.25
CA ALA A 166 -4.69 -20.29 -2.43
C ALA A 166 -4.91 -18.80 -2.74
N THR A 167 -4.79 -17.97 -1.73
CA THR A 167 -4.70 -16.51 -1.85
C THR A 167 -3.64 -15.98 -0.89
N PHE A 168 -3.42 -14.67 -0.85
CA PHE A 168 -2.49 -14.09 0.11
C PHE A 168 -3.13 -13.96 1.50
N THR A 169 -2.29 -13.98 2.52
CA THR A 169 -2.69 -13.80 3.92
C THR A 169 -2.71 -12.31 4.30
N PRO A 170 -3.58 -11.90 5.24
CA PRO A 170 -3.60 -10.52 5.74
C PRO A 170 -2.28 -10.08 6.38
N LYS A 171 -1.53 -11.03 6.95
CA LYS A 171 -0.25 -10.80 7.59
C LYS A 171 0.79 -11.81 7.12
N THR A 172 1.96 -11.32 6.79
CA THR A 172 3.14 -12.14 6.49
C THR A 172 4.29 -11.71 7.39
N VAL A 173 4.94 -12.66 8.03
CA VAL A 173 6.12 -12.41 8.86
C VAL A 173 7.36 -12.75 8.03
N PHE A 174 8.25 -11.78 7.86
CA PHE A 174 9.55 -12.00 7.26
C PHE A 174 10.55 -12.30 8.39
N ASN A 175 11.08 -13.51 8.41
CA ASN A 175 12.16 -13.84 9.34
C ASN A 175 13.42 -13.05 8.95
N LYS A 176 14.08 -12.47 9.93
CA LYS A 176 15.44 -11.94 9.74
C LYS A 176 16.35 -13.16 9.59
N ASN A 177 16.76 -13.48 8.37
CA ASN A 177 17.97 -14.26 8.13
C ASN A 177 19.13 -13.30 8.01
#